data_da515e3cfdbe0dbebfeeda21db5c46eb
#
_entry.id   da515e3cfdbe0dbebfeeda21db5c46eb
#
_cell.length_a   1.000
_cell.length_b   1.000
_cell.length_c   1.000
_cell.angle_alpha   90.00
_cell.angle_beta   90.00
_cell.angle_gamma   90.00
#
_symmetry.space_group_name_H-M   'P 1'
#
loop_
_entity.id
_entity.type
_entity.pdbx_description
1 polymer ?
#
loop_
_entity_poly.entity_id
_entity_poly.type
_entity_poly.pdbx_seq_one_letter_code
_entity_poly.pdbx_strand_id
1 'polypeptide(L)'
;MKRLRKLLNVVVVVSLVLALLPLSGCGMEEESDAVVLRVSNWEEYIDEGDWGEDEVIDLDNGDIIGINSMVDDYEEWYYETYGQKVIVEYSTFGTNEELYNQITIGDVYDLVCPSEYMIMKMIREGMVVPYSEEFRDASNENNYYVRGVSPYIRDVFKNLEIDGESLDTYAAGYMWGTLGLVYNPEEISAEDASGWDLLVNKDYYKRVTIKDSVRDAYFAAIAMNCYDEITDPEFIARPDYNEALGVALNRTDAETVDAVQEILTDCKDNAYSFETDSGKADLVTGKVVANEQWSGDAVYTMDQADEDGVELAYSVPDEGSNLWFDGWVMLESGISEDARKLHAAESFVNFVSRPDNAVRNMYYIGYTSVISGGEDDTLFQYADWTYGVEEEDMDEACAYDISYFFEGTDGIIYTYEDQLTRQLYAQYPTLDVMNRCVVMECFPDEANSRINRMWTNVRCFDMSSIFTKD
;
A
#
# COMPACT_ATOMS: atom_id res chain seq x y z
N MET A 1 0.63 12.27 18.95
CA MET A 1 0.13 11.53 20.13
C MET A 1 -1.35 11.72 20.44
N LYS A 2 -2.27 11.74 19.46
CA LYS A 2 -3.73 11.86 19.69
C LYS A 2 -4.59 10.81 18.96
N ARG A 3 -3.96 9.75 18.41
CA ARG A 3 -4.58 8.86 17.42
C ARG A 3 -5.40 7.67 17.93
N LEU A 4 -5.52 7.38 19.23
CA LEU A 4 -6.16 6.12 19.64
C LEU A 4 -7.20 6.26 20.74
N ARG A 5 -8.42 6.41 20.34
CA ARG A 5 -9.58 6.01 21.13
C ARG A 5 -10.72 5.62 20.23
N LYS A 6 -10.77 4.38 19.76
CA LYS A 6 -12.01 3.66 19.45
C LYS A 6 -11.76 2.35 18.70
N LEU A 7 -11.22 1.38 19.37
CA LEU A 7 -11.34 -0.02 18.94
C LEU A 7 -11.65 -0.90 20.13
N LEU A 8 -12.82 -0.66 20.73
CA LEU A 8 -13.45 -1.66 21.61
C LEU A 8 -14.94 -1.34 21.70
N ASN A 9 -15.74 -2.05 20.97
CA ASN A 9 -17.13 -2.45 21.23
C ASN A 9 -17.95 -2.56 19.96
N VAL A 10 -17.88 -3.68 19.27
CA VAL A 10 -19.03 -4.17 18.49
C VAL A 10 -19.20 -5.65 18.78
N VAL A 11 -20.04 -5.93 19.73
CA VAL A 11 -20.67 -7.24 19.87
C VAL A 11 -22.00 -7.20 19.12
N VAL A 12 -22.08 -8.09 18.16
CA VAL A 12 -23.22 -8.38 17.28
C VAL A 12 -24.49 -8.64 18.10
N VAL A 13 -25.57 -7.92 17.79
CA VAL A 13 -26.94 -8.38 18.03
C VAL A 13 -27.73 -8.29 16.72
N VAL A 14 -27.85 -9.43 16.06
CA VAL A 14 -28.83 -9.63 14.99
C VAL A 14 -30.19 -9.80 15.61
N SER A 15 -31.14 -8.92 15.34
CA SER A 15 -32.57 -9.12 15.63
C SER A 15 -33.40 -8.80 14.40
N LEU A 16 -33.83 -9.86 13.73
CA LEU A 16 -34.90 -9.84 12.73
C LEU A 16 -36.19 -9.29 13.34
N VAL A 17 -36.74 -8.20 12.80
CA VAL A 17 -38.15 -7.85 12.97
C VAL A 17 -38.73 -7.54 11.60
N LEU A 18 -39.48 -8.48 11.04
CA LEU A 18 -40.45 -8.20 9.98
C LEU A 18 -41.60 -7.38 10.57
N ALA A 19 -41.84 -6.19 10.06
CA ALA A 19 -43.09 -5.47 10.25
C ALA A 19 -43.62 -5.02 8.88
N LEU A 20 -44.72 -5.63 8.47
CA LEU A 20 -45.58 -5.21 7.38
C LEU A 20 -46.21 -3.86 7.75
N LEU A 21 -46.03 -2.85 6.93
CA LEU A 21 -46.84 -1.62 6.89
C LEU A 21 -47.20 -1.24 5.46
N PRO A 22 -48.33 -0.55 5.25
CA PRO A 22 -49.01 -0.54 3.97
C PRO A 22 -48.48 0.50 3.01
N LEU A 23 -48.63 0.20 1.73
CA LEU A 23 -48.45 1.11 0.62
C LEU A 23 -49.33 2.37 0.81
N SER A 24 -48.69 3.52 0.99
CA SER A 24 -49.25 4.79 0.65
C SER A 24 -48.36 5.42 -0.39
N GLY A 25 -48.85 5.49 -1.62
CA GLY A 25 -48.12 6.11 -2.72
C GLY A 25 -47.85 7.59 -2.43
N CYS A 26 -46.58 7.93 -2.56
CA CYS A 26 -46.13 9.30 -2.75
C CYS A 26 -44.97 9.23 -3.77
N GLY A 27 -45.12 10.00 -4.84
CA GLY A 27 -44.16 10.38 -5.86
C GLY A 27 -42.93 9.49 -6.05
N MET A 28 -42.95 8.61 -7.03
CA MET A 28 -41.72 8.14 -7.67
C MET A 28 -41.14 9.35 -8.40
N GLU A 29 -40.27 10.11 -7.75
CA GLU A 29 -39.26 10.87 -8.48
C GLU A 29 -38.36 9.87 -9.15
N GLU A 30 -38.13 10.10 -10.44
CA GLU A 30 -37.38 9.22 -11.33
C GLU A 30 -35.95 8.94 -10.79
N GLU A 31 -35.75 7.80 -10.13
CA GLU A 31 -34.42 7.21 -9.88
C GLU A 31 -33.73 6.72 -11.18
N SER A 32 -34.30 7.03 -12.34
CA SER A 32 -33.93 6.43 -13.62
C SER A 32 -32.72 7.10 -14.31
N ASP A 33 -32.07 8.10 -13.73
CA ASP A 33 -30.93 8.81 -14.39
C ASP A 33 -29.63 8.87 -13.57
N ALA A 34 -29.56 8.24 -12.42
CA ALA A 34 -28.31 8.14 -11.65
C ALA A 34 -27.35 7.15 -12.31
N VAL A 35 -26.07 7.49 -12.33
CA VAL A 35 -24.99 6.57 -12.73
C VAL A 35 -24.67 5.68 -11.53
N VAL A 36 -24.74 4.35 -11.70
CA VAL A 36 -24.28 3.42 -10.66
C VAL A 36 -22.82 3.07 -10.97
N LEU A 37 -21.94 3.43 -10.02
CA LEU A 37 -20.50 3.14 -10.07
C LEU A 37 -20.15 2.05 -9.07
N ARG A 38 -19.69 0.90 -9.55
CA ARG A 38 -19.26 -0.23 -8.71
C ARG A 38 -17.78 -0.17 -8.45
N VAL A 39 -17.42 0.11 -7.20
CA VAL A 39 -16.04 0.25 -6.74
C VAL A 39 -15.69 -0.92 -5.84
N SER A 40 -14.51 -1.51 -6.03
CA SER A 40 -13.98 -2.50 -5.09
C SER A 40 -12.55 -2.14 -4.68
N ASN A 41 -12.30 -2.14 -3.36
CA ASN A 41 -11.04 -1.76 -2.75
C ASN A 41 -10.63 -2.78 -1.67
N TRP A 42 -9.49 -2.61 -1.06
CA TRP A 42 -9.08 -3.36 0.13
C TRP A 42 -9.99 -3.07 1.33
N GLU A 43 -10.05 -3.98 2.27
CA GLU A 43 -10.72 -3.76 3.56
C GLU A 43 -10.01 -2.63 4.33
N GLU A 44 -10.77 -1.76 5.02
CA GLU A 44 -10.26 -0.64 5.84
C GLU A 44 -9.31 0.33 5.08
N TYR A 45 -9.54 0.56 3.79
CA TYR A 45 -8.62 1.25 2.89
C TYR A 45 -9.18 2.53 2.26
N ILE A 46 -10.16 3.15 2.90
CA ILE A 46 -10.73 4.46 2.57
C ILE A 46 -11.35 5.07 3.83
N ASP A 47 -11.32 6.39 3.96
CA ASP A 47 -11.92 7.07 5.11
C ASP A 47 -13.45 6.86 5.15
N GLU A 48 -13.93 6.25 6.23
CA GLU A 48 -15.36 5.99 6.46
C GLU A 48 -16.07 7.13 7.21
N GLY A 49 -15.36 8.21 7.53
CA GLY A 49 -15.90 9.36 8.25
C GLY A 49 -16.07 9.12 9.76
N ASP A 50 -17.09 9.76 10.35
CA ASP A 50 -17.41 9.66 11.79
C ASP A 50 -16.28 10.14 12.73
N TRP A 51 -15.42 11.06 12.27
CA TRP A 51 -14.37 11.66 13.10
C TRP A 51 -15.02 12.41 14.27
N GLY A 52 -14.41 12.31 15.45
CA GLY A 52 -14.87 13.00 16.65
C GLY A 52 -14.71 14.54 16.50
N GLU A 53 -15.43 15.30 17.31
CA GLU A 53 -15.38 16.77 17.29
C GLU A 53 -13.96 17.34 17.59
N ASP A 54 -13.09 16.54 18.19
CA ASP A 54 -11.70 16.84 18.53
C ASP A 54 -10.68 16.19 17.60
N GLU A 55 -11.12 15.42 16.60
CA GLU A 55 -10.30 14.84 15.55
C GLU A 55 -10.23 15.81 14.36
N VAL A 56 -9.36 16.81 14.47
CA VAL A 56 -9.13 17.83 13.45
C VAL A 56 -7.64 17.87 13.12
N ILE A 57 -7.31 17.85 11.85
CA ILE A 57 -5.94 18.08 11.37
C ILE A 57 -5.87 19.59 11.06
N ASP A 58 -5.18 20.33 11.92
CA ASP A 58 -5.07 21.80 11.84
C ASP A 58 -3.77 22.13 11.06
N LEU A 59 -3.94 22.51 9.80
CA LEU A 59 -2.85 22.91 8.91
C LEU A 59 -2.94 24.39 8.57
N ASP A 60 -1.84 24.97 8.14
CA ASP A 60 -1.79 26.38 7.72
C ASP A 60 -2.75 26.69 6.57
N ASN A 61 -2.99 25.72 5.68
CA ASN A 61 -3.93 25.83 4.56
C ASN A 61 -5.40 25.67 4.96
N GLY A 62 -5.68 25.26 6.19
CA GLY A 62 -7.01 25.06 6.76
C GLY A 62 -7.22 23.71 7.41
N ASP A 63 -8.27 23.62 8.21
CA ASP A 63 -8.61 22.42 8.95
C ASP A 63 -9.12 21.31 8.03
N ILE A 64 -8.67 20.09 8.27
CA ILE A 64 -9.17 18.88 7.61
C ILE A 64 -9.93 18.05 8.64
N ILE A 65 -11.16 17.70 8.28
CA ILE A 65 -12.10 16.90 9.09
C ILE A 65 -12.82 15.88 8.22
N GLY A 66 -13.12 14.71 8.79
CA GLY A 66 -13.82 13.61 8.12
C GLY A 66 -15.17 13.31 8.78
N ILE A 67 -16.22 14.11 8.50
CA ILE A 67 -17.55 13.93 9.09
C ILE A 67 -18.32 12.82 8.37
N ASN A 68 -18.40 12.88 7.05
CA ASN A 68 -19.04 11.88 6.22
C ASN A 68 -17.98 10.89 5.69
N SER A 69 -18.44 9.74 5.20
CA SER A 69 -17.54 8.85 4.47
C SER A 69 -17.01 9.51 3.18
N MET A 70 -15.83 9.08 2.73
CA MET A 70 -15.24 9.55 1.46
C MET A 70 -16.18 9.28 0.27
N VAL A 71 -16.95 8.19 0.33
CA VAL A 71 -17.92 7.81 -0.69
C VAL A 71 -19.12 8.78 -0.71
N ASP A 72 -19.69 9.09 0.45
CA ASP A 72 -20.82 10.03 0.54
C ASP A 72 -20.40 11.43 0.09
N ASP A 73 -19.22 11.90 0.51
CA ASP A 73 -18.67 13.20 0.09
C ASP A 73 -18.39 13.25 -1.42
N TYR A 74 -17.96 12.10 -2.01
CA TYR A 74 -17.80 12.02 -3.46
C TYR A 74 -19.14 12.16 -4.20
N GLU A 75 -20.19 11.45 -3.76
CA GLU A 75 -21.52 11.50 -4.38
C GLU A 75 -22.09 12.94 -4.36
N GLU A 76 -21.92 13.66 -3.23
CA GLU A 76 -22.33 15.05 -3.09
C GLU A 76 -21.51 15.98 -3.99
N TRP A 77 -20.18 15.89 -3.93
CA TRP A 77 -19.26 16.68 -4.74
C TRP A 77 -19.50 16.48 -6.25
N TYR A 78 -19.73 15.23 -6.68
CA TYR A 78 -19.97 14.91 -8.07
C TYR A 78 -21.27 15.57 -8.57
N TYR A 79 -22.32 15.51 -7.75
CA TYR A 79 -23.58 16.16 -8.07
C TYR A 79 -23.46 17.70 -8.11
N GLU A 80 -22.77 18.30 -7.14
CA GLU A 80 -22.57 19.75 -7.11
C GLU A 80 -21.73 20.25 -8.28
N THR A 81 -20.71 19.47 -8.68
CA THR A 81 -19.77 19.86 -9.73
C THR A 81 -20.35 19.66 -11.13
N TYR A 82 -21.02 18.54 -11.37
CA TYR A 82 -21.45 18.13 -12.72
C TYR A 82 -22.98 18.13 -12.92
N GLY A 83 -23.77 18.28 -11.88
CA GLY A 83 -25.24 18.24 -11.94
C GLY A 83 -25.83 16.86 -12.26
N GLN A 84 -24.99 15.80 -12.24
CA GLN A 84 -25.36 14.42 -12.52
C GLN A 84 -25.29 13.63 -11.21
N LYS A 85 -26.31 12.83 -10.89
CA LYS A 85 -26.27 11.94 -9.73
C LYS A 85 -25.42 10.71 -10.02
N VAL A 86 -24.56 10.35 -9.08
CA VAL A 86 -23.85 9.06 -9.01
C VAL A 86 -24.28 8.33 -7.74
N ILE A 87 -24.32 7.01 -7.78
CA ILE A 87 -24.50 6.11 -6.64
C ILE A 87 -23.33 5.15 -6.67
N VAL A 88 -22.52 5.15 -5.62
CA VAL A 88 -21.38 4.27 -5.48
C VAL A 88 -21.77 3.00 -4.76
N GLU A 89 -21.74 1.86 -5.46
CA GLU A 89 -21.82 0.54 -4.85
C GLU A 89 -20.40 0.13 -4.44
N TYR A 90 -20.01 0.44 -3.20
CA TYR A 90 -18.68 0.17 -2.67
C TYR A 90 -18.62 -1.22 -2.05
N SER A 91 -17.57 -1.97 -2.36
CA SER A 91 -17.30 -3.31 -1.84
C SER A 91 -15.81 -3.47 -1.56
N THR A 92 -15.44 -4.50 -0.81
CA THR A 92 -14.06 -4.78 -0.44
C THR A 92 -13.64 -6.19 -0.82
N PHE A 93 -12.31 -6.41 -0.90
CA PHE A 93 -11.68 -7.71 -1.08
C PHE A 93 -10.49 -7.87 -0.14
N GLY A 94 -10.17 -9.10 0.24
CA GLY A 94 -9.10 -9.41 1.18
C GLY A 94 -7.74 -9.68 0.52
N THR A 95 -7.72 -10.13 -0.76
CA THR A 95 -6.49 -10.42 -1.51
C THR A 95 -6.64 -10.12 -2.99
N ASN A 96 -5.52 -9.82 -3.68
CA ASN A 96 -5.50 -9.63 -5.14
C ASN A 96 -6.06 -10.84 -5.89
N GLU A 97 -5.76 -12.05 -5.41
CA GLU A 97 -6.23 -13.30 -6.00
C GLU A 97 -7.73 -13.49 -5.82
N GLU A 98 -8.30 -13.05 -4.69
CA GLU A 98 -9.73 -13.05 -4.47
C GLU A 98 -10.44 -12.11 -5.46
N LEU A 99 -10.00 -10.86 -5.56
CA LEU A 99 -10.51 -9.90 -6.52
C LEU A 99 -10.46 -10.45 -7.95
N TYR A 100 -9.30 -10.96 -8.35
CA TYR A 100 -9.13 -11.53 -9.70
C TYR A 100 -10.06 -12.73 -9.95
N ASN A 101 -10.24 -13.60 -8.95
CA ASN A 101 -11.17 -14.72 -9.07
C ASN A 101 -12.63 -14.25 -9.18
N GLN A 102 -13.06 -13.27 -8.38
CA GLN A 102 -14.40 -12.68 -8.45
C GLN A 102 -14.69 -12.14 -9.85
N ILE A 103 -13.75 -11.35 -10.42
CA ILE A 103 -13.89 -10.82 -11.78
C ILE A 103 -13.96 -11.94 -12.82
N THR A 104 -13.12 -12.97 -12.71
CA THR A 104 -13.07 -14.08 -13.69
C THR A 104 -14.30 -14.99 -13.65
N ILE A 105 -14.97 -15.12 -12.51
CA ILE A 105 -16.22 -15.89 -12.42
C ILE A 105 -17.47 -15.07 -12.79
N GLY A 106 -17.30 -13.77 -13.07
CA GLY A 106 -18.31 -12.93 -13.68
C GLY A 106 -18.89 -11.82 -12.80
N ASP A 107 -18.27 -11.52 -11.66
CA ASP A 107 -18.60 -10.31 -10.90
C ASP A 107 -18.19 -9.07 -11.70
N VAL A 108 -19.02 -8.05 -11.67
CA VAL A 108 -18.85 -6.83 -12.46
C VAL A 108 -18.54 -5.66 -11.55
N TYR A 109 -17.35 -5.11 -11.74
CA TYR A 109 -16.91 -3.86 -11.13
C TYR A 109 -16.60 -2.84 -12.23
N ASP A 110 -16.72 -1.55 -11.92
CA ASP A 110 -16.37 -0.47 -12.83
C ASP A 110 -14.93 0.02 -12.53
N LEU A 111 -14.58 0.13 -11.24
CA LEU A 111 -13.29 0.62 -10.74
C LEU A 111 -12.80 -0.29 -9.61
N VAL A 112 -11.53 -0.70 -9.67
CA VAL A 112 -10.90 -1.54 -8.63
C VAL A 112 -9.50 -1.03 -8.29
N CYS A 113 -9.01 -1.32 -7.07
CA CYS A 113 -7.72 -0.84 -6.57
C CYS A 113 -6.79 -1.99 -6.15
N PRO A 114 -6.29 -2.83 -7.06
CA PRO A 114 -5.34 -3.89 -6.74
C PRO A 114 -3.89 -3.40 -6.67
N SER A 115 -2.99 -4.28 -6.22
CA SER A 115 -1.55 -4.01 -6.22
C SER A 115 -0.92 -4.14 -7.61
N GLU A 116 0.28 -3.59 -7.75
CA GLU A 116 1.04 -3.42 -9.00
C GLU A 116 1.09 -4.67 -9.89
N TYR A 117 1.47 -5.83 -9.35
CA TYR A 117 1.61 -7.04 -10.15
C TYR A 117 0.26 -7.56 -10.69
N MET A 118 -0.83 -7.31 -9.95
CA MET A 118 -2.17 -7.65 -10.39
C MET A 118 -2.67 -6.67 -11.45
N ILE A 119 -2.36 -5.38 -11.31
CA ILE A 119 -2.61 -4.38 -12.37
C ILE A 119 -1.93 -4.81 -13.66
N MET A 120 -0.65 -5.16 -13.62
CA MET A 120 0.12 -5.62 -14.77
C MET A 120 -0.50 -6.88 -15.41
N LYS A 121 -1.00 -7.81 -14.58
CA LYS A 121 -1.72 -9.00 -15.05
C LYS A 121 -2.99 -8.64 -15.78
N MET A 122 -3.81 -7.77 -15.21
CA MET A 122 -5.07 -7.32 -15.81
C MET A 122 -4.84 -6.56 -17.13
N ILE A 123 -3.77 -5.78 -17.24
CA ILE A 123 -3.39 -5.11 -18.50
C ILE A 123 -3.04 -6.15 -19.56
N ARG A 124 -2.18 -7.13 -19.26
CA ARG A 124 -1.79 -8.21 -20.19
C ARG A 124 -2.98 -9.01 -20.70
N GLU A 125 -3.99 -9.21 -19.88
CA GLU A 125 -5.18 -9.97 -20.22
C GLU A 125 -6.27 -9.12 -20.90
N GLY A 126 -6.02 -7.80 -21.09
CA GLY A 126 -6.96 -6.88 -21.72
C GLY A 126 -8.24 -6.66 -20.93
N MET A 127 -8.15 -6.74 -19.60
CA MET A 127 -9.29 -6.60 -18.68
C MET A 127 -9.60 -5.15 -18.32
N VAL A 128 -8.68 -4.22 -18.62
CA VAL A 128 -8.74 -2.82 -18.20
C VAL A 128 -8.83 -1.88 -19.39
N VAL A 129 -9.44 -0.72 -19.18
CA VAL A 129 -9.52 0.34 -20.18
C VAL A 129 -8.56 1.48 -19.83
N PRO A 130 -8.00 2.19 -20.83
CA PRO A 130 -7.11 3.31 -20.57
C PRO A 130 -7.85 4.51 -20.00
N TYR A 131 -7.18 5.30 -19.18
CA TYR A 131 -7.65 6.62 -18.77
C TYR A 131 -7.77 7.56 -19.98
N SER A 132 -8.80 8.41 -19.98
CA SER A 132 -9.07 9.33 -21.08
C SER A 132 -8.03 10.44 -21.21
N GLU A 133 -7.99 11.09 -22.38
CA GLU A 133 -7.19 12.31 -22.56
C GLU A 133 -7.69 13.47 -21.66
N GLU A 134 -8.99 13.49 -21.36
CA GLU A 134 -9.57 14.47 -20.44
C GLU A 134 -9.08 14.31 -19.02
N PHE A 135 -8.98 13.09 -18.50
CA PHE A 135 -8.38 12.80 -17.19
C PHE A 135 -6.92 13.24 -17.09
N ARG A 136 -6.17 13.19 -18.20
CA ARG A 136 -4.75 13.54 -18.26
C ARG A 136 -4.49 15.02 -18.50
N ASP A 137 -5.53 15.83 -18.72
CA ASP A 137 -5.39 17.26 -18.94
C ASP A 137 -5.17 18.01 -17.62
N ALA A 138 -3.92 18.30 -17.29
CA ALA A 138 -3.54 19.06 -16.09
C ALA A 138 -4.06 20.52 -16.08
N SER A 139 -4.61 21.02 -17.19
CA SER A 139 -5.25 22.35 -17.23
C SER A 139 -6.66 22.36 -16.64
N ASN A 140 -7.28 21.19 -16.45
CA ASN A 140 -8.56 21.06 -15.78
C ASN A 140 -8.35 21.09 -14.25
N GLU A 141 -8.99 22.03 -13.58
CA GLU A 141 -8.86 22.24 -12.13
C GLU A 141 -9.28 21.03 -11.29
N ASN A 142 -10.20 20.21 -11.81
CA ASN A 142 -10.72 19.02 -11.14
C ASN A 142 -9.86 17.75 -11.39
N ASN A 143 -8.83 17.82 -12.20
CA ASN A 143 -7.91 16.70 -12.45
C ASN A 143 -6.81 16.65 -11.38
N TYR A 144 -7.22 16.42 -10.14
CA TYR A 144 -6.35 16.42 -8.96
C TYR A 144 -5.24 15.38 -9.05
N TYR A 145 -5.53 14.19 -9.60
CA TYR A 145 -4.52 13.13 -9.74
C TYR A 145 -3.32 13.57 -10.58
N VAL A 146 -3.55 13.97 -11.83
CA VAL A 146 -2.45 14.31 -12.75
C VAL A 146 -1.69 15.56 -12.32
N ARG A 147 -2.34 16.45 -11.57
CA ARG A 147 -1.74 17.67 -11.03
C ARG A 147 -0.99 17.45 -9.74
N GLY A 148 -1.40 16.46 -8.95
CA GLY A 148 -0.93 16.24 -7.59
C GLY A 148 -0.08 14.98 -7.38
N VAL A 149 -0.05 14.04 -8.34
CA VAL A 149 0.76 12.83 -8.18
C VAL A 149 2.25 13.19 -8.05
N SER A 150 2.93 12.56 -7.07
CA SER A 150 4.36 12.75 -6.85
C SER A 150 5.17 12.56 -8.14
N PRO A 151 6.15 13.43 -8.41
CA PRO A 151 7.06 13.25 -9.56
C PRO A 151 7.77 11.91 -9.53
N TYR A 152 8.16 11.44 -8.36
CA TYR A 152 8.80 10.13 -8.18
C TYR A 152 7.86 9.00 -8.63
N ILE A 153 6.64 8.96 -8.12
CA ILE A 153 5.65 7.91 -8.46
C ILE A 153 5.26 8.01 -9.94
N ARG A 154 5.03 9.22 -10.46
CA ARG A 154 4.74 9.44 -11.88
C ARG A 154 5.82 8.85 -12.78
N ASP A 155 7.09 9.05 -12.43
CA ASP A 155 8.21 8.51 -13.21
C ASP A 155 8.28 6.98 -13.10
N VAL A 156 7.99 6.38 -11.93
CA VAL A 156 7.88 4.92 -11.76
C VAL A 156 6.80 4.37 -12.69
N PHE A 157 5.57 4.91 -12.65
CA PHE A 157 4.45 4.43 -13.46
C PHE A 157 4.71 4.58 -14.96
N LYS A 158 5.32 5.69 -15.36
CA LYS A 158 5.66 5.97 -16.76
C LYS A 158 6.72 5.03 -17.32
N ASN A 159 7.67 4.60 -16.50
CA ASN A 159 8.78 3.73 -16.92
C ASN A 159 8.46 2.23 -16.82
N LEU A 160 7.36 1.85 -16.13
CA LEU A 160 6.88 0.48 -16.12
C LEU A 160 6.09 0.18 -17.39
N GLU A 161 6.68 -0.61 -18.28
CA GLU A 161 6.07 -1.00 -19.56
C GLU A 161 5.54 -2.44 -19.48
N ILE A 162 4.28 -2.62 -19.88
CA ILE A 162 3.61 -3.92 -20.00
C ILE A 162 3.23 -4.11 -21.48
N ASP A 163 3.89 -5.06 -22.14
CA ASP A 163 3.67 -5.36 -23.57
C ASP A 163 3.81 -4.13 -24.49
N GLY A 164 4.65 -3.15 -24.09
CA GLY A 164 4.93 -1.92 -24.84
C GLY A 164 3.98 -0.76 -24.56
N GLU A 165 3.08 -0.92 -23.58
CA GLU A 165 2.22 0.13 -23.04
C GLU A 165 2.71 0.54 -21.66
N SER A 166 2.73 1.84 -21.37
CA SER A 166 3.12 2.36 -20.07
C SER A 166 2.01 2.15 -19.04
N LEU A 167 2.37 1.81 -17.79
CA LEU A 167 1.43 1.56 -16.71
C LEU A 167 0.50 2.76 -16.47
N ASP A 168 1.02 3.99 -16.54
CA ASP A 168 0.26 5.23 -16.36
C ASP A 168 -0.86 5.42 -17.40
N THR A 169 -0.89 4.59 -18.44
CA THR A 169 -1.99 4.56 -19.42
C THR A 169 -3.25 3.98 -18.79
N TYR A 170 -3.13 3.00 -17.91
CA TYR A 170 -4.24 2.20 -17.41
C TYR A 170 -4.46 2.33 -15.90
N ALA A 171 -3.48 2.82 -15.15
CA ALA A 171 -3.51 2.88 -13.71
C ALA A 171 -3.24 4.30 -13.18
N ALA A 172 -3.99 4.67 -12.14
CA ALA A 172 -3.72 5.83 -11.30
C ALA A 172 -3.39 5.32 -9.89
N GLY A 173 -2.22 5.68 -9.36
CA GLY A 173 -1.80 5.24 -8.02
C GLY A 173 -2.74 5.74 -6.92
N TYR A 174 -2.75 5.02 -5.80
CA TYR A 174 -3.52 5.37 -4.62
C TYR A 174 -2.63 5.47 -3.38
N MET A 175 -2.11 4.35 -2.90
CA MET A 175 -1.16 4.28 -1.79
C MET A 175 0.12 3.59 -2.24
N TRP A 176 1.24 3.86 -1.57
CA TRP A 176 2.52 3.24 -1.86
C TRP A 176 3.35 3.03 -0.60
N GLY A 177 4.39 2.24 -0.71
CA GLY A 177 5.34 2.04 0.37
C GLY A 177 6.43 1.03 0.02
N THR A 178 7.13 0.61 1.06
CA THR A 178 8.21 -0.37 0.97
C THR A 178 7.92 -1.60 1.82
N LEU A 179 8.49 -2.73 1.46
CA LEU A 179 8.58 -3.90 2.32
C LEU A 179 9.83 -3.77 3.18
N GLY A 180 9.76 -4.14 4.45
CA GLY A 180 10.91 -4.03 5.34
C GLY A 180 10.74 -4.85 6.62
N LEU A 181 11.54 -4.51 7.61
CA LEU A 181 11.59 -5.18 8.91
C LEU A 181 11.21 -4.17 10.01
N VAL A 182 10.12 -4.45 10.73
CA VAL A 182 9.86 -3.78 12.02
C VAL A 182 10.56 -4.58 13.10
N TYR A 183 11.31 -3.92 13.96
CA TYR A 183 12.09 -4.61 14.99
C TYR A 183 12.17 -3.81 16.29
N ASN A 184 12.49 -4.50 17.39
CA ASN A 184 12.74 -3.89 18.67
C ASN A 184 14.24 -3.56 18.80
N PRO A 185 14.66 -2.28 18.82
CA PRO A 185 16.07 -1.88 18.87
C PRO A 185 16.75 -2.20 20.21
N GLU A 186 16.02 -2.51 21.28
CA GLU A 186 16.59 -3.00 22.53
C GLU A 186 17.08 -4.47 22.44
N GLU A 187 16.54 -5.23 21.47
CA GLU A 187 16.78 -6.67 21.30
C GLU A 187 17.61 -6.99 20.05
N ILE A 188 17.51 -6.19 19.00
CA ILE A 188 18.14 -6.39 17.69
C ILE A 188 18.97 -5.15 17.35
N SER A 189 20.23 -5.36 16.98
CA SER A 189 21.09 -4.26 16.51
C SER A 189 20.63 -3.73 15.15
N ALA A 190 20.91 -2.45 14.86
CA ALA A 190 20.66 -1.88 13.54
C ALA A 190 21.42 -2.64 12.41
N GLU A 191 22.60 -3.21 12.72
CA GLU A 191 23.38 -4.04 11.80
C GLU A 191 22.63 -5.34 11.46
N ASP A 192 22.09 -6.05 12.45
CA ASP A 192 21.29 -7.27 12.20
C ASP A 192 19.98 -6.96 11.46
N ALA A 193 19.37 -5.79 11.72
CA ALA A 193 18.12 -5.38 11.07
C ALA A 193 18.34 -4.78 9.67
N SER A 194 19.59 -4.60 9.22
CA SER A 194 19.88 -4.01 7.91
C SER A 194 19.85 -5.03 6.76
N GLY A 195 19.62 -6.31 7.03
CA GLY A 195 19.59 -7.37 6.03
C GLY A 195 18.43 -8.35 6.19
N TRP A 196 17.98 -8.95 5.09
CA TRP A 196 16.97 -10.01 5.10
C TRP A 196 17.45 -11.28 5.80
N ASP A 197 18.76 -11.47 5.98
CA ASP A 197 19.32 -12.61 6.70
C ASP A 197 18.92 -12.64 8.19
N LEU A 198 18.40 -11.55 8.75
CA LEU A 198 17.73 -11.54 10.05
C LEU A 198 16.68 -12.66 10.15
N LEU A 199 15.96 -12.95 9.06
CA LEU A 199 14.86 -13.93 9.02
C LEU A 199 15.37 -15.38 9.24
N VAL A 200 16.65 -15.65 8.98
CA VAL A 200 17.29 -16.97 9.19
C VAL A 200 18.29 -16.96 10.36
N ASN A 201 18.53 -15.81 10.99
CA ASN A 201 19.49 -15.67 12.08
C ASN A 201 19.03 -16.47 13.31
N LYS A 202 19.86 -17.45 13.73
CA LYS A 202 19.53 -18.38 14.83
C LYS A 202 19.58 -17.74 16.22
N ASP A 203 20.16 -16.54 16.36
CA ASP A 203 20.14 -15.80 17.62
C ASP A 203 18.71 -15.31 17.94
N TYR A 204 17.87 -15.18 16.91
CA TYR A 204 16.46 -14.81 17.01
C TYR A 204 15.50 -15.98 16.74
N TYR A 205 15.96 -17.22 16.98
CA TYR A 205 15.18 -18.44 16.74
C TYR A 205 13.81 -18.41 17.41
N LYS A 206 12.75 -18.57 16.59
CA LYS A 206 11.33 -18.48 16.99
C LYS A 206 10.93 -17.12 17.58
N ARG A 207 11.63 -16.06 17.19
CA ARG A 207 11.34 -14.69 17.62
C ARG A 207 11.15 -13.72 16.45
N VAL A 208 11.11 -14.20 15.22
CA VAL A 208 10.80 -13.39 14.01
C VAL A 208 9.57 -13.94 13.33
N THR A 209 8.82 -13.08 12.62
CA THR A 209 7.69 -13.48 11.77
C THR A 209 7.90 -13.01 10.33
N ILE A 210 7.25 -13.72 9.41
CA ILE A 210 7.38 -13.52 7.97
C ILE A 210 5.96 -13.38 7.41
N LYS A 211 5.76 -12.54 6.39
CA LYS A 211 4.46 -12.40 5.73
C LYS A 211 3.99 -13.73 5.12
N ASP A 212 2.74 -14.11 5.38
CA ASP A 212 2.07 -15.25 4.75
C ASP A 212 1.56 -14.89 3.34
N SER A 213 2.43 -14.28 2.59
CA SER A 213 2.26 -13.89 1.19
C SER A 213 3.36 -14.53 0.36
N VAL A 214 2.95 -15.24 -0.70
CA VAL A 214 3.93 -15.89 -1.59
C VAL A 214 4.84 -14.88 -2.27
N ARG A 215 4.33 -13.70 -2.57
CA ARG A 215 5.07 -12.65 -3.28
C ARG A 215 6.10 -11.99 -2.38
N ASP A 216 5.69 -11.54 -1.19
CA ASP A 216 6.56 -10.86 -0.24
C ASP A 216 7.66 -11.80 0.26
N ALA A 217 7.30 -13.00 0.73
CA ALA A 217 8.27 -14.00 1.17
C ALA A 217 9.24 -14.41 0.05
N TYR A 218 8.75 -14.53 -1.21
CA TYR A 218 9.62 -14.80 -2.36
C TYR A 218 10.61 -13.67 -2.57
N PHE A 219 10.16 -12.42 -2.45
CA PHE A 219 10.98 -11.24 -2.68
C PHE A 219 12.12 -11.12 -1.65
N ALA A 220 11.82 -11.27 -0.37
CA ALA A 220 12.84 -11.29 0.68
C ALA A 220 13.86 -12.44 0.45
N ALA A 221 13.39 -13.63 0.10
CA ALA A 221 14.28 -14.77 -0.11
C ALA A 221 15.12 -14.67 -1.39
N ILE A 222 14.59 -14.06 -2.47
CA ILE A 222 15.41 -13.85 -3.69
C ILE A 222 16.47 -12.77 -3.46
N ALA A 223 16.20 -11.74 -2.66
CA ALA A 223 17.21 -10.77 -2.25
C ALA A 223 18.37 -11.45 -1.51
N MET A 224 18.07 -12.34 -0.56
CA MET A 224 19.09 -13.17 0.10
C MET A 224 19.84 -14.07 -0.89
N ASN A 225 19.14 -14.69 -1.85
CA ASN A 225 19.76 -15.55 -2.87
C ASN A 225 20.71 -14.80 -3.79
N CYS A 226 20.39 -13.56 -4.12
CA CYS A 226 21.16 -12.69 -5.00
C CYS A 226 22.18 -11.83 -4.25
N TYR A 227 22.31 -11.96 -2.92
CA TYR A 227 23.08 -11.08 -2.06
C TYR A 227 24.48 -10.75 -2.61
N ASP A 228 25.31 -11.76 -2.90
CA ASP A 228 26.68 -11.58 -3.38
C ASP A 228 26.74 -10.83 -4.73
N GLU A 229 25.72 -10.98 -5.57
CA GLU A 229 25.62 -10.29 -6.86
C GLU A 229 25.21 -8.81 -6.68
N ILE A 230 24.13 -8.57 -5.95
CA ILE A 230 23.51 -7.23 -5.87
C ILE A 230 24.23 -6.28 -4.91
N THR A 231 25.04 -6.82 -3.99
CA THR A 231 25.88 -6.02 -3.08
C THR A 231 27.32 -5.85 -3.59
N ASP A 232 27.66 -6.45 -4.75
CA ASP A 232 28.98 -6.26 -5.36
C ASP A 232 29.19 -4.79 -5.74
N PRO A 233 30.32 -4.16 -5.38
CA PRO A 233 30.59 -2.75 -5.70
C PRO A 233 30.55 -2.42 -7.21
N GLU A 234 30.87 -3.38 -8.09
CA GLU A 234 30.77 -3.17 -9.55
C GLU A 234 29.30 -3.19 -10.01
N PHE A 235 28.45 -3.98 -9.34
CA PHE A 235 27.01 -4.00 -9.59
C PHE A 235 26.37 -2.69 -9.14
N ILE A 236 26.66 -2.22 -7.91
CA ILE A 236 26.13 -0.99 -7.34
C ILE A 236 26.56 0.24 -8.15
N ALA A 237 27.79 0.23 -8.70
CA ALA A 237 28.31 1.33 -9.50
C ALA A 237 27.75 1.40 -10.94
N ARG A 238 26.84 0.53 -11.33
CA ARG A 238 26.24 0.53 -12.68
C ARG A 238 25.38 1.78 -12.90
N PRO A 239 25.43 2.36 -14.10
CA PRO A 239 24.54 3.48 -14.46
C PRO A 239 23.05 3.10 -14.48
N ASP A 240 22.75 1.82 -14.70
CA ASP A 240 21.43 1.18 -14.74
C ASP A 240 21.18 0.32 -13.50
N TYR A 241 21.72 0.72 -12.35
CA TYR A 241 21.69 -0.08 -11.11
C TYR A 241 20.26 -0.52 -10.73
N ASN A 242 19.30 0.40 -10.66
CA ASN A 242 17.94 0.08 -10.25
C ASN A 242 17.24 -0.88 -11.23
N GLU A 243 17.44 -0.68 -12.56
CA GLU A 243 16.93 -1.61 -13.59
C GLU A 243 17.56 -3.00 -13.45
N ALA A 244 18.87 -3.07 -13.26
CA ALA A 244 19.58 -4.34 -13.06
C ALA A 244 19.14 -5.06 -11.77
N LEU A 245 18.90 -4.30 -10.70
CA LEU A 245 18.37 -4.82 -9.45
C LEU A 245 16.96 -5.38 -9.66
N GLY A 246 16.09 -4.67 -10.38
CA GLY A 246 14.75 -5.15 -10.76
C GLY A 246 14.83 -6.48 -11.51
N VAL A 247 15.72 -6.61 -12.49
CA VAL A 247 15.95 -7.88 -13.21
C VAL A 247 16.42 -8.98 -12.27
N ALA A 248 17.31 -8.70 -11.30
CA ALA A 248 17.81 -9.69 -10.36
C ALA A 248 16.71 -10.18 -9.41
N LEU A 249 15.93 -9.26 -8.82
CA LEU A 249 14.92 -9.58 -7.81
C LEU A 249 13.59 -10.09 -8.38
N ASN A 250 13.38 -9.98 -9.71
CA ASN A 250 12.23 -10.58 -10.41
C ASN A 250 12.57 -11.88 -11.15
N ARG A 251 13.71 -12.52 -10.90
CA ARG A 251 14.08 -13.82 -11.50
C ARG A 251 13.12 -14.92 -11.09
N THR A 252 12.75 -15.77 -12.05
CA THR A 252 11.80 -16.87 -11.85
C THR A 252 12.19 -18.16 -12.57
N ASP A 253 13.46 -18.29 -13.01
CA ASP A 253 13.97 -19.52 -13.59
C ASP A 253 13.99 -20.66 -12.55
N ALA A 254 14.08 -21.90 -13.02
CA ALA A 254 13.93 -23.06 -12.14
C ALA A 254 15.03 -23.15 -11.06
N GLU A 255 16.26 -22.80 -11.39
CA GLU A 255 17.39 -22.85 -10.45
C GLU A 255 17.21 -21.81 -9.33
N THR A 256 16.80 -20.60 -9.68
CA THR A 256 16.49 -19.53 -8.72
C THR A 256 15.34 -19.94 -7.80
N VAL A 257 14.23 -20.47 -8.34
CA VAL A 257 13.07 -20.87 -7.53
C VAL A 257 13.41 -22.03 -6.59
N ASP A 258 14.25 -22.98 -7.01
CA ASP A 258 14.70 -24.09 -6.16
C ASP A 258 15.58 -23.56 -5.01
N ALA A 259 16.50 -22.63 -5.28
CA ALA A 259 17.33 -21.99 -4.25
C ALA A 259 16.50 -21.16 -3.26
N VAL A 260 15.55 -20.38 -3.75
CA VAL A 260 14.60 -19.62 -2.91
C VAL A 260 13.77 -20.56 -2.02
N GLN A 261 13.35 -21.73 -2.52
CA GLN A 261 12.65 -22.72 -1.70
C GLN A 261 13.49 -23.20 -0.50
N GLU A 262 14.80 -23.41 -0.70
CA GLU A 262 15.70 -23.79 0.39
C GLU A 262 15.81 -22.68 1.43
N ILE A 263 16.00 -21.43 1.01
CA ILE A 263 16.03 -20.25 1.90
C ILE A 263 14.72 -20.11 2.68
N LEU A 264 13.58 -20.18 2.02
CA LEU A 264 12.27 -20.07 2.69
C LEU A 264 12.00 -21.24 3.64
N THR A 265 12.58 -22.40 3.39
CA THR A 265 12.53 -23.53 4.33
C THR A 265 13.33 -23.22 5.60
N ASP A 266 14.52 -22.62 5.46
CA ASP A 266 15.34 -22.18 6.60
C ASP A 266 14.65 -21.02 7.36
N CYS A 267 14.02 -20.09 6.64
CA CYS A 267 13.18 -19.03 7.23
C CYS A 267 12.04 -19.64 8.06
N LYS A 268 11.29 -20.60 7.52
CA LYS A 268 10.23 -21.31 8.24
C LYS A 268 10.73 -22.01 9.50
N ASP A 269 11.90 -22.64 9.40
CA ASP A 269 12.49 -23.32 10.55
C ASP A 269 12.94 -22.33 11.63
N ASN A 270 13.29 -21.11 11.25
CA ASN A 270 13.70 -20.05 12.17
C ASN A 270 12.53 -19.25 12.71
N ALA A 271 11.58 -18.87 11.85
CA ALA A 271 10.47 -18.00 12.21
C ALA A 271 9.55 -18.60 13.27
N TYR A 272 8.95 -17.74 14.08
CA TYR A 272 7.85 -18.09 14.97
C TYR A 272 6.63 -18.55 14.15
N SER A 273 6.25 -17.77 13.14
CA SER A 273 5.17 -18.10 12.19
C SER A 273 5.30 -17.34 10.88
N PHE A 274 4.63 -17.85 9.84
CA PHE A 274 4.15 -17.01 8.75
C PHE A 274 2.80 -16.42 9.16
N GLU A 275 2.59 -15.13 8.92
CA GLU A 275 1.41 -14.42 9.38
C GLU A 275 1.06 -13.24 8.44
N THR A 276 -0.16 -12.75 8.50
CA THR A 276 -0.61 -11.58 7.73
C THR A 276 -0.76 -10.35 8.63
N ASP A 277 -1.48 -10.50 9.76
CA ASP A 277 -1.80 -9.39 10.68
C ASP A 277 -1.36 -9.63 12.13
N SER A 278 -1.30 -10.89 12.57
CA SER A 278 -1.02 -11.22 13.97
C SER A 278 0.36 -10.79 14.44
N GLY A 279 1.31 -10.61 13.53
CA GLY A 279 2.68 -10.17 13.82
C GLY A 279 2.74 -8.78 14.46
N LYS A 280 1.82 -7.89 14.09
CA LYS A 280 1.70 -6.55 14.69
C LYS A 280 1.54 -6.67 16.22
N ALA A 281 0.53 -7.37 16.68
CA ALA A 281 0.28 -7.59 18.10
C ALA A 281 1.36 -8.45 18.79
N ASP A 282 1.91 -9.43 18.08
CA ASP A 282 2.99 -10.28 18.61
C ASP A 282 4.27 -9.48 18.86
N LEU A 283 4.54 -8.45 18.05
CA LEU A 283 5.68 -7.55 18.21
C LEU A 283 5.47 -6.57 19.37
N VAL A 284 4.30 -5.89 19.43
CA VAL A 284 3.94 -4.96 20.51
C VAL A 284 4.00 -5.65 21.88
N THR A 285 3.55 -6.90 21.96
CA THR A 285 3.56 -7.69 23.21
C THR A 285 4.92 -8.32 23.54
N GLY A 286 5.95 -8.15 22.68
CA GLY A 286 7.29 -8.72 22.87
C GLY A 286 7.37 -10.24 22.68
N LYS A 287 6.36 -10.85 22.09
CA LYS A 287 6.36 -12.29 21.77
C LYS A 287 7.35 -12.60 20.64
N VAL A 288 7.46 -11.71 19.69
CA VAL A 288 8.52 -11.68 18.68
C VAL A 288 9.30 -10.37 18.77
N VAL A 289 10.45 -10.28 18.15
CA VAL A 289 11.33 -9.11 18.19
C VAL A 289 11.53 -8.46 16.84
N ALA A 290 11.15 -9.14 15.77
CA ALA A 290 11.09 -8.58 14.43
C ALA A 290 9.97 -9.22 13.61
N ASN A 291 9.52 -8.45 12.64
CA ASN A 291 8.44 -8.82 11.74
C ASN A 291 8.71 -8.26 10.34
N GLU A 292 8.62 -9.10 9.30
CA GLU A 292 8.56 -8.63 7.93
C GLU A 292 7.23 -7.92 7.70
N GLN A 293 7.26 -6.62 7.32
CA GLN A 293 6.05 -5.80 7.19
C GLN A 293 6.10 -4.82 6.04
N TRP A 294 4.92 -4.47 5.53
CA TRP A 294 4.70 -3.29 4.70
C TRP A 294 4.81 -2.02 5.53
N SER A 295 5.35 -0.97 4.93
CA SER A 295 5.66 0.27 5.64
C SER A 295 4.46 0.94 6.31
N GLY A 296 3.26 0.85 5.74
CA GLY A 296 2.05 1.38 6.36
C GLY A 296 1.65 0.60 7.63
N ASP A 297 1.68 -0.74 7.58
CA ASP A 297 1.50 -1.59 8.77
C ASP A 297 2.60 -1.33 9.82
N ALA A 298 3.82 -1.00 9.37
CA ALA A 298 4.91 -0.65 10.27
C ALA A 298 4.61 0.63 11.05
N VAL A 299 4.09 1.67 10.40
CA VAL A 299 3.64 2.91 11.06
C VAL A 299 2.59 2.59 12.13
N TYR A 300 1.53 1.87 11.75
CA TYR A 300 0.49 1.47 12.68
C TYR A 300 1.04 0.67 13.87
N THR A 301 1.97 -0.26 13.62
CA THR A 301 2.57 -1.11 14.67
C THR A 301 3.41 -0.28 15.63
N MET A 302 4.18 0.68 15.11
CA MET A 302 4.98 1.60 15.94
C MET A 302 4.09 2.53 16.78
N ASP A 303 3.00 3.06 16.21
CA ASP A 303 2.03 3.88 16.94
C ASP A 303 1.38 3.08 18.10
N GLN A 304 1.00 1.82 17.85
CA GLN A 304 0.45 0.93 18.88
C GLN A 304 1.48 0.62 19.99
N ALA A 305 2.73 0.39 19.60
CA ALA A 305 3.81 0.10 20.54
C ALA A 305 4.13 1.31 21.45
N ASP A 306 4.09 2.52 20.87
CA ASP A 306 4.30 3.76 21.62
C ASP A 306 3.27 3.95 22.75
N GLU A 307 2.01 3.54 22.52
CA GLU A 307 0.98 3.58 23.57
C GLU A 307 1.27 2.64 24.75
N ASP A 308 1.88 1.50 24.46
CA ASP A 308 2.29 0.52 25.47
C ASP A 308 3.71 0.82 26.03
N GLY A 309 4.37 1.90 25.57
CA GLY A 309 5.70 2.32 25.98
C GLY A 309 6.81 1.41 25.44
N VAL A 310 6.57 0.77 24.29
CA VAL A 310 7.54 -0.07 23.58
C VAL A 310 8.05 0.71 22.37
N GLU A 311 9.37 0.92 22.31
CA GLU A 311 10.00 1.54 21.15
C GLU A 311 10.26 0.47 20.06
N LEU A 312 9.79 0.74 18.85
CA LEU A 312 10.06 -0.07 17.67
C LEU A 312 10.70 0.80 16.58
N ALA A 313 11.44 0.16 15.68
CA ALA A 313 12.07 0.79 14.53
C ALA A 313 11.72 0.02 13.25
N TYR A 314 11.87 0.68 12.12
CA TYR A 314 11.68 0.11 10.78
C TYR A 314 12.99 0.18 9.99
N SER A 315 13.30 -0.88 9.27
CA SER A 315 14.46 -0.96 8.37
C SER A 315 14.05 -1.48 7.01
N VAL A 316 14.56 -0.84 5.97
CA VAL A 316 14.54 -1.37 4.60
C VAL A 316 15.90 -2.00 4.33
N PRO A 317 15.99 -3.31 4.09
CA PRO A 317 17.26 -4.03 3.94
C PRO A 317 18.19 -3.45 2.87
N ASP A 318 19.49 -3.49 3.15
CA ASP A 318 20.53 -2.88 2.32
C ASP A 318 20.70 -3.57 0.96
N GLU A 319 20.42 -4.86 0.86
CA GLU A 319 20.45 -5.63 -0.37
C GLU A 319 19.27 -5.34 -1.32
N GLY A 320 18.34 -4.51 -0.89
CA GLY A 320 17.20 -4.10 -1.70
C GLY A 320 15.87 -4.63 -1.20
N SER A 321 14.81 -3.93 -1.58
CA SER A 321 13.47 -4.28 -1.18
C SER A 321 12.42 -3.98 -2.24
N ASN A 322 11.17 -4.37 -1.95
CA ASN A 322 10.02 -4.07 -2.80
C ASN A 322 9.57 -2.62 -2.61
N LEU A 323 9.42 -1.91 -3.72
CA LEU A 323 8.56 -0.74 -3.84
C LEU A 323 7.19 -1.24 -4.32
N TRP A 324 6.21 -1.22 -3.45
CA TRP A 324 4.85 -1.61 -3.80
C TRP A 324 3.95 -0.37 -3.95
N PHE A 325 2.90 -0.49 -4.72
CA PHE A 325 1.81 0.47 -4.80
C PHE A 325 0.50 -0.22 -5.13
N ASP A 326 -0.58 0.35 -4.63
CA ASP A 326 -1.94 0.04 -5.06
C ASP A 326 -2.43 1.14 -5.98
N GLY A 327 -3.25 0.78 -6.96
CA GLY A 327 -3.70 1.75 -7.95
C GLY A 327 -5.07 1.45 -8.51
N TRP A 328 -5.78 2.52 -8.84
CA TRP A 328 -7.09 2.47 -9.44
C TRP A 328 -7.00 2.08 -10.91
N VAL A 329 -7.72 1.04 -11.30
CA VAL A 329 -7.88 0.61 -12.69
C VAL A 329 -9.36 0.43 -13.02
N MET A 330 -9.73 0.82 -14.23
CA MET A 330 -11.10 0.72 -14.73
C MET A 330 -11.26 -0.57 -15.53
N LEU A 331 -12.27 -1.38 -15.17
CA LEU A 331 -12.51 -2.66 -15.82
C LEU A 331 -13.34 -2.49 -17.10
N GLU A 332 -12.90 -3.13 -18.18
CA GLU A 332 -13.62 -3.14 -19.46
C GLU A 332 -15.03 -3.70 -19.33
N SER A 333 -15.21 -4.73 -18.50
CA SER A 333 -16.53 -5.36 -18.26
C SER A 333 -17.57 -4.44 -17.62
N GLY A 334 -17.13 -3.41 -16.87
CA GLY A 334 -18.01 -2.46 -16.20
C GLY A 334 -18.21 -1.15 -16.97
N ILE A 335 -17.10 -0.61 -17.50
CA ILE A 335 -17.05 0.74 -18.11
C ILE A 335 -17.51 0.71 -19.59
N SER A 336 -17.31 -0.38 -20.29
CA SER A 336 -17.11 -0.55 -21.75
C SER A 336 -17.96 0.27 -22.73
N GLU A 337 -19.17 0.68 -22.40
CA GLU A 337 -20.05 1.39 -23.35
C GLU A 337 -20.77 2.63 -22.77
N ASP A 338 -20.59 2.92 -21.48
CA ASP A 338 -21.24 4.09 -20.84
C ASP A 338 -20.20 5.17 -20.49
N ALA A 339 -20.13 6.18 -21.35
CA ALA A 339 -19.26 7.34 -21.13
C ALA A 339 -19.51 8.06 -19.79
N ARG A 340 -20.73 7.93 -19.21
CA ARG A 340 -21.03 8.49 -17.89
C ARG A 340 -20.34 7.72 -16.77
N LYS A 341 -20.22 6.39 -16.91
CA LYS A 341 -19.48 5.55 -15.97
C LYS A 341 -17.99 5.83 -16.04
N LEU A 342 -17.43 5.95 -17.25
CA LEU A 342 -16.03 6.34 -17.42
C LEU A 342 -15.75 7.67 -16.71
N HIS A 343 -16.56 8.69 -16.96
CA HIS A 343 -16.42 9.99 -16.31
C HIS A 343 -16.58 9.90 -14.79
N ALA A 344 -17.55 9.12 -14.27
CA ALA A 344 -17.73 8.94 -12.84
C ALA A 344 -16.52 8.22 -12.20
N ALA A 345 -15.96 7.17 -12.83
CA ALA A 345 -14.79 6.47 -12.34
C ALA A 345 -13.55 7.37 -12.30
N GLU A 346 -13.28 8.11 -13.38
CA GLU A 346 -12.19 9.07 -13.45
C GLU A 346 -12.35 10.22 -12.43
N SER A 347 -13.58 10.67 -12.24
CA SER A 347 -13.90 11.71 -11.24
C SER A 347 -13.73 11.18 -9.81
N PHE A 348 -14.04 9.90 -9.54
CA PHE A 348 -13.79 9.28 -8.23
C PHE A 348 -12.30 9.26 -7.91
N VAL A 349 -11.48 8.84 -8.86
CA VAL A 349 -10.02 8.85 -8.71
C VAL A 349 -9.50 10.26 -8.46
N ASN A 350 -9.97 11.25 -9.21
CA ASN A 350 -9.61 12.64 -8.97
C ASN A 350 -10.06 13.13 -7.59
N PHE A 351 -11.26 12.77 -7.14
CA PHE A 351 -11.78 13.18 -5.85
C PHE A 351 -10.96 12.64 -4.68
N VAL A 352 -10.62 11.35 -4.68
CA VAL A 352 -9.78 10.77 -3.63
C VAL A 352 -8.32 11.24 -3.69
N SER A 353 -7.91 11.81 -4.83
CA SER A 353 -6.59 12.42 -5.05
C SER A 353 -6.54 13.92 -4.72
N ARG A 354 -7.66 14.54 -4.35
CA ARG A 354 -7.65 15.91 -3.88
C ARG A 354 -6.82 16.00 -2.60
N PRO A 355 -5.95 17.02 -2.44
CA PRO A 355 -4.96 17.04 -1.34
C PRO A 355 -5.55 16.82 0.05
N ASP A 356 -6.66 17.46 0.38
CA ASP A 356 -7.35 17.28 1.65
C ASP A 356 -7.93 15.86 1.83
N ASN A 357 -8.48 15.26 0.77
CA ASN A 357 -8.99 13.89 0.78
C ASN A 357 -7.86 12.85 0.85
N ALA A 358 -6.73 13.12 0.18
CA ALA A 358 -5.54 12.28 0.30
C ALA A 358 -5.01 12.27 1.75
N VAL A 359 -4.96 13.44 2.40
CA VAL A 359 -4.61 13.55 3.83
C VAL A 359 -5.61 12.79 4.72
N ARG A 360 -6.94 12.93 4.48
CA ARG A 360 -7.97 12.17 5.22
C ARG A 360 -7.74 10.67 5.14
N ASN A 361 -7.48 10.16 3.92
CA ASN A 361 -7.20 8.75 3.71
C ASN A 361 -5.89 8.33 4.39
N MET A 362 -4.81 9.12 4.29
CA MET A 362 -3.55 8.84 4.99
C MET A 362 -3.74 8.77 6.51
N TYR A 363 -4.50 9.72 7.06
CA TYR A 363 -4.79 9.77 8.50
C TYR A 363 -5.60 8.56 8.97
N TYR A 364 -6.61 8.15 8.18
CA TYR A 364 -7.49 7.03 8.50
C TYR A 364 -6.79 5.68 8.34
N ILE A 365 -6.11 5.49 7.19
CA ILE A 365 -5.51 4.20 6.80
C ILE A 365 -4.14 4.00 7.45
N GLY A 366 -3.36 5.08 7.64
CA GLY A 366 -1.96 5.04 8.11
C GLY A 366 -0.93 4.82 6.99
N TYR A 367 -1.36 4.67 5.73
CA TYR A 367 -0.49 4.46 4.57
C TYR A 367 -0.18 5.78 3.86
N THR A 368 0.88 5.79 3.05
CA THR A 368 1.32 6.98 2.33
C THR A 368 0.62 7.08 0.98
N SER A 369 -0.05 8.23 0.72
CA SER A 369 -0.63 8.52 -0.58
C SER A 369 0.44 8.71 -1.65
N VAL A 370 0.12 8.34 -2.91
CA VAL A 370 0.96 8.70 -4.07
C VAL A 370 0.90 10.19 -4.40
N ILE A 371 -0.01 10.93 -3.77
CA ILE A 371 -0.20 12.36 -4.01
C ILE A 371 0.80 13.16 -3.18
N SER A 372 1.53 14.07 -3.83
CA SER A 372 2.35 15.08 -3.18
C SER A 372 1.69 16.46 -3.15
N GLY A 373 0.62 16.64 -3.95
CA GLY A 373 -0.13 17.89 -4.07
C GLY A 373 0.31 18.78 -5.24
N GLY A 374 1.48 18.57 -5.83
CA GLY A 374 2.03 19.41 -6.89
C GLY A 374 2.38 20.81 -6.35
N GLU A 375 1.69 21.86 -6.83
CA GLU A 375 1.86 23.23 -6.33
C GLU A 375 1.13 23.48 -4.98
N ASP A 376 0.26 22.55 -4.57
CA ASP A 376 -0.47 22.59 -3.29
C ASP A 376 0.35 21.84 -2.24
N ASP A 377 0.76 22.52 -1.18
CA ASP A 377 1.67 21.99 -0.16
C ASP A 377 0.96 21.30 1.03
N THR A 378 -0.36 21.06 0.93
CA THR A 378 -1.16 20.45 2.00
C THR A 378 -0.59 19.10 2.47
N LEU A 379 -0.14 18.23 1.54
CA LEU A 379 0.46 16.94 1.89
C LEU A 379 1.81 17.10 2.62
N PHE A 380 2.61 18.09 2.20
CA PHE A 380 3.88 18.38 2.89
C PHE A 380 3.63 18.96 4.27
N GLN A 381 2.68 19.88 4.41
CA GLN A 381 2.25 20.42 5.71
C GLN A 381 1.74 19.32 6.64
N TYR A 382 0.99 18.34 6.10
CA TYR A 382 0.55 17.18 6.89
C TYR A 382 1.72 16.31 7.36
N ALA A 383 2.72 16.07 6.52
CA ALA A 383 3.91 15.33 6.92
C ALA A 383 4.72 16.08 7.99
N ASP A 384 4.86 17.41 7.84
CA ASP A 384 5.51 18.26 8.85
C ASP A 384 4.70 18.34 10.16
N TRP A 385 3.38 18.51 10.07
CA TRP A 385 2.48 18.47 11.22
C TRP A 385 2.55 17.15 12.01
N THR A 386 2.78 16.05 11.30
CA THR A 386 2.82 14.71 11.90
C THR A 386 4.17 14.42 12.54
N TYR A 387 5.28 14.85 11.93
CA TYR A 387 6.65 14.42 12.25
C TYR A 387 7.61 15.56 12.57
N GLY A 388 7.23 16.80 12.29
CA GLY A 388 8.06 17.96 12.58
C GLY A 388 8.19 18.24 14.07
N VAL A 389 9.28 18.89 14.45
CA VAL A 389 9.48 19.38 15.82
C VAL A 389 8.75 20.70 16.02
N GLU A 390 8.37 20.99 17.27
CA GLU A 390 7.86 22.31 17.67
C GLU A 390 8.97 23.38 17.58
N GLU A 391 8.59 24.66 17.38
CA GLU A 391 9.56 25.78 17.28
C GLU A 391 10.55 25.82 18.43
N GLU A 392 10.16 25.42 19.65
CA GLU A 392 10.98 25.44 20.86
C GLU A 392 12.06 24.35 20.89
N ASP A 393 11.88 23.28 20.07
CA ASP A 393 12.78 22.13 20.02
C ASP A 393 13.68 22.11 18.75
N MET A 394 13.67 23.17 17.96
CA MET A 394 14.48 23.29 16.74
C MET A 394 16.00 23.11 16.97
N ASP A 395 16.50 23.38 18.16
CA ASP A 395 17.91 23.16 18.50
C ASP A 395 18.30 21.67 18.63
N GLU A 396 17.29 20.79 18.78
CA GLU A 396 17.42 19.32 18.86
C GLU A 396 17.05 18.62 17.56
N ALA A 397 16.56 19.37 16.56
CA ALA A 397 16.08 18.84 15.31
C ALA A 397 17.22 18.42 14.38
N CYS A 398 16.96 17.38 13.60
CA CYS A 398 17.74 17.02 12.43
C CYS A 398 16.93 17.24 11.15
N ALA A 399 17.60 17.57 10.04
CA ALA A 399 16.96 17.76 8.74
C ALA A 399 16.77 16.41 8.05
N TYR A 400 15.55 16.12 7.62
CA TYR A 400 15.19 14.93 6.87
C TYR A 400 14.72 15.32 5.47
N ASP A 401 15.42 14.84 4.42
CA ASP A 401 15.19 15.24 3.03
C ASP A 401 14.26 14.23 2.33
N ILE A 402 13.06 14.71 1.96
CA ILE A 402 12.05 14.01 1.17
C ILE A 402 11.69 14.78 -0.12
N SER A 403 12.59 15.65 -0.56
CA SER A 403 12.39 16.52 -1.74
C SER A 403 12.18 15.75 -3.03
N TYR A 404 12.61 14.48 -3.11
CA TYR A 404 12.37 13.62 -4.27
C TYR A 404 10.88 13.35 -4.50
N PHE A 405 10.08 13.38 -3.43
CA PHE A 405 8.66 13.06 -3.47
C PHE A 405 7.77 14.28 -3.70
N PHE A 406 8.15 15.45 -3.16
CA PHE A 406 7.36 16.68 -3.19
C PHE A 406 7.85 17.66 -4.25
N GLU A 407 6.91 18.35 -4.91
CA GLU A 407 7.16 19.51 -5.77
C GLU A 407 6.73 20.79 -5.01
N GLY A 408 7.29 21.94 -5.36
CA GLY A 408 6.83 23.24 -4.85
C GLY A 408 7.31 23.61 -3.44
N THR A 409 7.95 22.70 -2.71
CA THR A 409 8.54 22.92 -1.38
C THR A 409 10.05 22.67 -1.40
N ASP A 410 10.76 22.97 -0.31
CA ASP A 410 12.16 22.56 -0.15
C ASP A 410 12.29 21.06 0.19
N GLY A 411 11.18 20.41 0.59
CA GLY A 411 11.11 18.98 0.88
C GLY A 411 11.93 18.58 2.12
N ILE A 412 12.21 19.50 3.04
CA ILE A 412 12.96 19.22 4.27
C ILE A 412 12.03 19.28 5.46
N ILE A 413 11.92 18.18 6.21
CA ILE A 413 11.26 18.13 7.52
C ILE A 413 12.34 18.22 8.60
N TYR A 414 12.15 19.10 9.56
CA TYR A 414 12.97 19.16 10.76
C TYR A 414 12.32 18.32 11.85
N THR A 415 12.95 17.20 12.19
CA THR A 415 12.38 16.14 13.03
C THR A 415 13.32 15.67 14.12
N TYR A 416 12.84 14.86 15.06
CA TYR A 416 13.68 14.22 16.07
C TYR A 416 14.50 13.06 15.48
N GLU A 417 15.66 12.77 16.07
CA GLU A 417 16.61 11.75 15.58
C GLU A 417 15.98 10.33 15.48
N ASP A 418 15.05 9.99 16.37
CA ASP A 418 14.35 8.70 16.36
C ASP A 418 13.52 8.49 15.09
N GLN A 419 12.96 9.56 14.51
CA GLN A 419 12.18 9.49 13.28
C GLN A 419 12.98 9.07 12.05
N LEU A 420 14.32 9.12 12.12
CA LEU A 420 15.20 8.62 11.04
C LEU A 420 15.13 7.09 10.84
N THR A 421 14.53 6.37 11.79
CA THR A 421 14.34 4.91 11.73
C THR A 421 12.92 4.51 12.14
N ARG A 422 11.99 5.46 12.24
CA ARG A 422 10.63 5.18 12.72
C ARG A 422 9.57 5.58 11.68
N GLN A 423 8.46 6.16 12.11
CA GLN A 423 7.27 6.39 11.29
C GLN A 423 7.56 7.27 10.07
N LEU A 424 8.32 8.39 10.22
CA LEU A 424 8.68 9.25 9.09
C LEU A 424 9.50 8.47 8.06
N TYR A 425 10.52 7.73 8.51
CA TYR A 425 11.34 6.90 7.62
C TYR A 425 10.52 5.80 6.95
N ALA A 426 9.56 5.19 7.64
CA ALA A 426 8.69 4.17 7.05
C ALA A 426 7.76 4.74 5.97
N GLN A 427 7.21 5.95 6.16
CA GLN A 427 6.34 6.59 5.17
C GLN A 427 7.10 7.23 4.01
N TYR A 428 8.25 7.81 4.27
CA TYR A 428 9.07 8.52 3.28
C TYR A 428 10.54 8.12 3.44
N PRO A 429 10.94 6.90 3.02
CA PRO A 429 12.35 6.51 3.04
C PRO A 429 13.19 7.49 2.21
N THR A 430 14.46 7.66 2.56
CA THR A 430 15.34 8.56 1.80
C THR A 430 15.53 8.12 0.35
N LEU A 431 15.90 9.02 -0.53
CA LEU A 431 16.13 8.68 -1.95
C LEU A 431 17.18 7.57 -2.13
N ASP A 432 18.20 7.51 -1.26
CA ASP A 432 19.21 6.43 -1.30
C ASP A 432 18.58 5.06 -1.02
N VAL A 433 17.61 4.99 -0.12
CA VAL A 433 16.81 3.77 0.13
C VAL A 433 15.93 3.46 -1.07
N MET A 434 15.24 4.47 -1.61
CA MET A 434 14.36 4.27 -2.76
C MET A 434 15.10 3.78 -4.01
N ASN A 435 16.35 4.18 -4.20
CA ASN A 435 17.18 3.72 -5.31
C ASN A 435 17.49 2.21 -5.26
N ARG A 436 17.36 1.56 -4.10
CA ARG A 436 17.49 0.11 -3.95
C ARG A 436 16.15 -0.63 -3.77
N CYS A 437 15.04 0.08 -3.97
CA CYS A 437 13.71 -0.53 -4.01
C CYS A 437 13.26 -0.70 -5.46
N VAL A 438 12.66 -1.86 -5.76
CA VAL A 438 12.19 -2.20 -7.09
C VAL A 438 10.78 -2.78 -7.04
N VAL A 439 10.05 -2.62 -8.12
CA VAL A 439 8.67 -3.10 -8.23
C VAL A 439 8.63 -4.60 -8.51
N MET A 440 7.72 -5.32 -7.87
CA MET A 440 7.41 -6.71 -8.22
C MET A 440 6.68 -6.78 -9.55
N GLU A 441 7.25 -7.51 -10.52
CA GLU A 441 6.65 -7.70 -11.82
C GLU A 441 5.58 -8.81 -11.81
N CYS A 442 4.64 -8.72 -12.75
CA CYS A 442 3.74 -9.83 -13.04
C CYS A 442 4.50 -10.98 -13.70
N PHE A 443 4.57 -12.12 -13.02
CA PHE A 443 5.25 -13.28 -13.55
C PHE A 443 4.42 -14.00 -14.65
N PRO A 444 5.08 -14.61 -15.64
CA PRO A 444 4.41 -15.48 -16.59
C PRO A 444 3.71 -16.67 -15.89
N ASP A 445 2.64 -17.20 -16.46
CA ASP A 445 1.83 -18.28 -15.87
C ASP A 445 2.64 -19.51 -15.46
N GLU A 446 3.65 -19.90 -16.27
CA GLU A 446 4.53 -21.02 -15.95
C GLU A 446 5.36 -20.74 -14.70
N ALA A 447 5.89 -19.51 -14.57
CA ALA A 447 6.65 -19.07 -13.40
C ALA A 447 5.75 -18.98 -12.16
N ASN A 448 4.57 -18.38 -12.28
CA ASN A 448 3.57 -18.35 -11.22
C ASN A 448 3.22 -19.76 -10.72
N SER A 449 2.98 -20.71 -11.64
CA SER A 449 2.68 -22.09 -11.28
C SER A 449 3.84 -22.77 -10.54
N ARG A 450 5.09 -22.44 -10.89
CA ARG A 450 6.29 -22.94 -10.22
C ARG A 450 6.43 -22.36 -8.82
N ILE A 451 6.28 -21.05 -8.69
CA ILE A 451 6.39 -20.34 -7.41
C ILE A 451 5.27 -20.75 -6.46
N ASN A 452 4.02 -20.89 -6.92
CA ASN A 452 2.92 -21.38 -6.09
C ASN A 452 3.14 -22.83 -5.62
N ARG A 453 3.78 -23.67 -6.44
CA ARG A 453 4.17 -25.02 -6.03
C ARG A 453 5.28 -24.98 -4.99
N MET A 454 6.30 -24.17 -5.20
CA MET A 454 7.37 -23.92 -4.24
C MET A 454 6.79 -23.47 -2.90
N TRP A 455 5.89 -22.45 -2.90
CA TRP A 455 5.23 -21.96 -1.71
C TRP A 455 4.43 -23.04 -0.98
N THR A 456 3.68 -23.87 -1.74
CA THR A 456 2.97 -25.03 -1.18
C THR A 456 3.92 -25.99 -0.49
N ASN A 457 5.09 -26.27 -1.09
CA ASN A 457 6.10 -27.12 -0.49
C ASN A 457 6.65 -26.54 0.82
N VAL A 458 6.95 -25.24 0.83
CA VAL A 458 7.42 -24.53 2.05
C VAL A 458 6.36 -24.56 3.14
N ARG A 459 5.10 -24.30 2.81
CA ARG A 459 3.99 -24.21 3.78
C ARG A 459 3.55 -25.59 4.30
N CYS A 460 3.48 -26.59 3.45
CA CYS A 460 3.08 -27.94 3.83
C CYS A 460 4.21 -28.66 4.57
N PHE A 461 3.83 -29.45 5.57
CA PHE A 461 4.77 -30.40 6.18
C PHE A 461 5.23 -31.39 5.12
N ASP A 462 6.54 -31.59 5.01
CA ASP A 462 7.08 -32.69 4.23
C ASP A 462 6.64 -34.01 4.87
N MET A 463 5.61 -34.62 4.28
CA MET A 463 5.13 -35.93 4.73
C MET A 463 6.22 -37.01 4.63
N SER A 464 7.29 -36.79 3.84
CA SER A 464 8.41 -37.69 3.74
C SER A 464 9.24 -37.77 5.04
N SER A 465 9.33 -36.66 5.78
CA SER A 465 10.04 -36.60 7.08
C SER A 465 9.30 -37.36 8.20
N ILE A 466 8.00 -37.60 8.05
CA ILE A 466 7.19 -38.36 9.01
C ILE A 466 7.41 -39.89 8.86
N PHE A 467 7.75 -40.34 7.65
CA PHE A 467 7.91 -41.78 7.33
C PHE A 467 9.35 -42.26 7.33
N THR A 468 10.35 -41.38 7.52
CA THR A 468 11.78 -41.75 7.54
C THR A 468 12.40 -41.81 8.94
N LYS A 469 11.60 -41.81 10.02
CA LYS A 469 12.08 -42.17 11.37
C LYS A 469 11.92 -43.65 11.61
N ASP A 470 12.95 -44.44 11.13
CA ASP A 470 13.30 -45.74 11.63
C ASP A 470 14.78 -45.75 12.03
#